data_16e22f111b2ec4f722f4d2918d39a4d9
#
_entry.id   16e22f111b2ec4f722f4d2918d39a4d9
#
_cell.length_a   1.000
_cell.length_b   1.000
_cell.length_c   1.000
_cell.angle_alpha   90.00
_cell.angle_beta   90.00
_cell.angle_gamma   90.00
#
_symmetry.space_group_name_H-M   'P 1'
#
loop_
_entity.id
_entity.type
_entity.pdbx_description
1 polymer ?
#
loop_
_entity_poly.entity_id
_entity_poly.type
_entity_poly.pdbx_seq_one_letter_code
_entity_poly.pdbx_strand_id
1 'polypeptide(L)'
;MKELPYTPKAVIGRREMVTLPEMGMTVCAKIDTGARTSALHAEDIEIDEEEGHLWVSFITRSGGQETPPHHFRTHLHDRRRVTSSNGHKEWRYVIRTPLQLGKLEMMVELTLTDRRNMRHPMLLGRRALRRLLVAPGVTFLHGEP
;
A
#
# COMPACT_ATOMS: atom_id res chain seq x y z
N MET A 1 8.32 31.64 -6.08
CA MET A 1 8.13 30.22 -5.77
C MET A 1 9.08 29.39 -6.61
N LYS A 2 9.67 28.38 -6.01
CA LYS A 2 10.59 27.48 -6.68
C LYS A 2 9.80 26.49 -7.56
N GLU A 3 10.31 26.23 -8.77
CA GLU A 3 9.72 25.23 -9.65
C GLU A 3 9.95 23.82 -9.09
N LEU A 4 9.01 22.91 -9.40
CA LEU A 4 9.18 21.50 -9.07
C LEU A 4 10.31 20.91 -9.93
N PRO A 5 11.15 20.03 -9.35
CA PRO A 5 12.23 19.38 -10.09
C PRO A 5 11.75 18.24 -11.02
N TYR A 6 10.45 18.05 -11.15
CA TYR A 6 9.82 17.01 -11.97
C TYR A 6 8.44 17.46 -12.43
N THR A 7 7.93 16.84 -13.47
CA THR A 7 6.55 17.01 -13.90
C THR A 7 5.66 16.02 -13.11
N PRO A 8 4.69 16.52 -12.35
CA PRO A 8 3.78 15.61 -11.62
C PRO A 8 3.04 14.68 -12.57
N LYS A 9 2.97 13.40 -12.22
CA LYS A 9 2.26 12.39 -13.03
C LYS A 9 0.75 12.45 -12.85
N ALA A 10 0.29 12.91 -11.70
CA ALA A 10 -1.13 13.07 -11.39
C ALA A 10 -1.30 13.93 -10.15
N VAL A 11 -2.51 14.45 -9.99
CA VAL A 11 -2.98 15.04 -8.74
C VAL A 11 -3.95 14.04 -8.11
N ILE A 12 -3.76 13.74 -6.83
CA ILE A 12 -4.61 12.79 -6.10
C ILE A 12 -5.17 13.45 -4.84
N GLY A 13 -6.26 12.90 -4.33
CA GLY A 13 -6.87 13.37 -3.08
C GLY A 13 -6.23 12.74 -1.85
N ARG A 14 -6.80 13.03 -0.68
CA ARG A 14 -6.31 12.43 0.58
C ARG A 14 -6.70 10.96 0.74
N ARG A 15 -7.64 10.46 -0.05
CA ARG A 15 -8.02 9.06 -0.19
C ARG A 15 -8.29 8.79 -1.66
N GLU A 16 -7.87 7.60 -2.13
CA GLU A 16 -8.13 7.18 -3.51
C GLU A 16 -8.43 5.68 -3.55
N MET A 17 -9.29 5.28 -4.48
CA MET A 17 -9.45 3.87 -4.78
C MET A 17 -8.29 3.44 -5.66
N VAL A 18 -7.65 2.34 -5.28
CA VAL A 18 -6.55 1.76 -6.05
C VAL A 18 -6.83 0.30 -6.32
N THR A 19 -6.31 -0.19 -7.43
CA THR A 19 -6.41 -1.61 -7.79
C THR A 19 -5.03 -2.25 -7.67
N LEU A 20 -5.02 -3.42 -7.05
CA LEU A 20 -3.87 -4.31 -7.01
C LEU A 20 -4.15 -5.44 -7.98
N PRO A 21 -3.71 -5.33 -9.24
CA PRO A 21 -4.17 -6.26 -10.29
C PRO A 21 -3.72 -7.70 -10.06
N GLU A 22 -2.54 -7.92 -9.49
CA GLU A 22 -2.08 -9.28 -9.20
C GLU A 22 -2.89 -9.94 -8.09
N MET A 23 -3.51 -9.17 -7.21
CA MET A 23 -4.40 -9.67 -6.17
C MET A 23 -5.86 -9.70 -6.60
N GLY A 24 -6.18 -9.11 -7.76
CA GLY A 24 -7.56 -8.98 -8.23
C GLY A 24 -8.43 -8.18 -7.26
N MET A 25 -7.87 -7.16 -6.63
CA MET A 25 -8.52 -6.45 -5.53
C MET A 25 -8.46 -4.95 -5.73
N THR A 26 -9.58 -4.28 -5.44
CA THR A 26 -9.66 -2.82 -5.37
C THR A 26 -9.86 -2.43 -3.91
N VAL A 27 -9.11 -1.45 -3.46
CA VAL A 27 -9.09 -1.06 -2.04
C VAL A 27 -8.97 0.45 -1.90
N CYS A 28 -9.57 0.99 -0.85
CA CYS A 28 -9.40 2.40 -0.50
C CYS A 28 -8.07 2.61 0.19
N ALA A 29 -7.24 3.46 -0.39
CA ALA A 29 -5.94 3.80 0.17
C ALA A 29 -5.98 5.18 0.83
N LYS A 30 -5.48 5.28 2.05
CA LYS A 30 -5.19 6.55 2.70
C LYS A 30 -3.90 7.10 2.11
N ILE A 31 -3.93 8.33 1.64
CA ILE A 31 -2.75 9.02 1.12
C ILE A 31 -2.07 9.73 2.29
N ASP A 32 -0.92 9.21 2.71
CA ASP A 32 -0.26 9.66 3.94
C ASP A 32 1.12 10.24 3.65
N THR A 33 1.18 11.56 3.51
CA THR A 33 2.45 12.26 3.28
C THR A 33 3.36 12.27 4.51
N GLY A 34 2.82 11.90 5.68
CA GLY A 34 3.58 11.76 6.92
C GLY A 34 4.31 10.43 7.05
N ALA A 35 3.91 9.41 6.27
CA ALA A 35 4.55 8.11 6.27
C ALA A 35 5.59 8.00 5.15
N ARG A 36 6.73 7.41 5.46
CA ARG A 36 7.78 7.18 4.46
C ARG A 36 7.43 6.01 3.54
N THR A 37 6.90 4.92 4.10
CA THR A 37 6.61 3.69 3.39
C THR A 37 5.12 3.42 3.35
N SER A 38 4.71 2.62 2.37
CA SER A 38 3.32 2.18 2.22
C SER A 38 3.07 0.91 3.01
N ALA A 39 1.81 0.64 3.34
CA ALA A 39 1.43 -0.52 4.12
C ALA A 39 0.12 -1.11 3.59
N LEU A 40 0.03 -2.44 3.66
CA LEU A 40 -1.17 -3.19 3.33
C LEU A 40 -1.53 -4.07 4.51
N HIS A 41 -2.82 -4.11 4.84
CA HIS A 41 -3.33 -5.02 5.87
C HIS A 41 -3.03 -6.46 5.49
N ALA A 42 -2.47 -7.22 6.42
CA ALA A 42 -2.16 -8.63 6.23
C ALA A 42 -2.37 -9.40 7.53
N GLU A 43 -2.99 -10.57 7.40
CA GLU A 43 -3.25 -11.52 8.47
C GLU A 43 -2.62 -12.85 8.12
N ASP A 44 -2.29 -13.64 9.11
CA ASP A 44 -1.77 -15.02 8.95
C ASP A 44 -0.59 -15.07 7.99
N ILE A 45 0.39 -14.21 8.24
CA ILE A 45 1.58 -14.10 7.40
C ILE A 45 2.47 -15.33 7.61
N GLU A 46 2.77 -16.04 6.52
CA GLU A 46 3.64 -17.21 6.52
C GLU A 46 4.76 -17.05 5.50
N ILE A 47 5.95 -17.44 5.89
CA ILE A 47 7.12 -17.44 5.01
C ILE A 47 7.49 -18.89 4.70
N ASP A 48 7.70 -19.19 3.43
CA ASP A 48 8.19 -20.49 2.99
C ASP A 48 9.27 -20.32 1.93
N GLU A 49 10.00 -21.40 1.69
CA GLU A 49 11.04 -21.42 0.66
C GLU A 49 10.65 -22.45 -0.41
N GLU A 50 10.79 -22.06 -1.66
CA GLU A 50 10.53 -22.94 -2.79
C GLU A 50 11.51 -22.60 -3.91
N GLU A 51 12.23 -23.62 -4.39
CA GLU A 51 13.22 -23.48 -5.46
C GLU A 51 14.29 -22.42 -5.16
N GLY A 52 14.71 -22.32 -3.90
CA GLY A 52 15.75 -21.38 -3.48
C GLY A 52 15.27 -19.95 -3.29
N HIS A 53 13.97 -19.69 -3.43
CA HIS A 53 13.38 -18.36 -3.23
C HIS A 53 12.46 -18.33 -2.01
N LEU A 54 12.45 -17.19 -1.33
CA LEU A 54 11.52 -16.94 -0.22
C LEU A 54 10.20 -16.41 -0.75
N TRP A 55 9.12 -16.99 -0.23
CA TRP A 55 7.75 -16.61 -0.56
C TRP A 55 7.02 -16.18 0.70
N VAL A 56 6.08 -15.27 0.54
CA VAL A 56 5.20 -14.84 1.62
C VAL A 56 3.76 -15.08 1.22
N SER A 57 3.00 -15.69 2.12
CA SER A 57 1.57 -15.92 1.99
C SER A 57 0.85 -15.17 3.09
N PHE A 58 -0.29 -14.59 2.77
CA PHE A 58 -1.07 -13.83 3.75
C PHE A 58 -2.52 -13.69 3.28
N ILE A 59 -3.35 -13.27 4.23
CA ILE A 59 -4.73 -12.88 3.97
C ILE A 59 -4.81 -11.37 4.03
N THR A 60 -5.44 -10.76 3.03
CA THR A 60 -5.76 -9.33 3.04
C THR A 60 -7.25 -9.12 2.78
N ARG A 61 -7.73 -7.90 2.97
CA ARG A 61 -9.14 -7.56 2.81
C ARG A 61 -9.26 -6.19 2.17
N SER A 62 -10.32 -6.00 1.38
CA SER A 62 -10.59 -4.71 0.75
C SER A 62 -11.25 -3.71 1.71
N GLY A 63 -11.67 -4.15 2.88
CA GLY A 63 -12.33 -3.33 3.90
C GLY A 63 -12.12 -3.91 5.29
N GLY A 64 -13.14 -3.82 6.15
CA GLY A 64 -13.09 -4.35 7.50
C GLY A 64 -13.15 -5.88 7.55
N GLN A 65 -13.18 -6.42 8.76
CA GLN A 65 -13.16 -7.87 9.00
C GLN A 65 -14.40 -8.59 8.44
N GLU A 66 -15.46 -7.86 8.14
CA GLU A 66 -16.68 -8.39 7.53
C GLU A 66 -16.53 -8.63 6.03
N THR A 67 -15.51 -8.05 5.39
CA THR A 67 -15.26 -8.26 3.97
C THR A 67 -14.57 -9.60 3.72
N PRO A 68 -14.77 -10.21 2.52
CA PRO A 68 -14.18 -11.50 2.23
C PRO A 68 -12.66 -11.49 2.30
N PRO A 69 -12.03 -12.53 2.83
CA PRO A 69 -10.58 -12.65 2.83
C PRO A 69 -10.07 -12.94 1.41
N HIS A 70 -8.96 -12.28 1.04
CA HIS A 70 -8.22 -12.57 -0.17
C HIS A 70 -6.91 -13.25 0.23
N HIS A 71 -6.70 -14.47 -0.25
CA HIS A 71 -5.45 -15.20 -0.03
C HIS A 71 -4.48 -14.86 -1.15
N PHE A 72 -3.27 -14.45 -0.80
CA PHE A 72 -2.27 -14.07 -1.77
C PHE A 72 -0.91 -14.64 -1.39
N ARG A 73 -0.15 -15.06 -2.41
CA ARG A 73 1.21 -15.56 -2.25
C ARG A 73 2.08 -14.92 -3.30
N THR A 74 3.21 -14.40 -2.89
CA THR A 74 4.15 -13.72 -3.79
C THR A 74 5.57 -13.87 -3.28
N HIS A 75 6.54 -13.49 -4.11
CA HIS A 75 7.93 -13.43 -3.67
C HIS A 75 8.10 -12.45 -2.53
N LEU A 76 8.85 -12.83 -1.51
CA LEU A 76 9.27 -11.91 -0.47
C LEU A 76 10.32 -10.96 -1.07
N HIS A 77 10.03 -9.65 -1.02
CA HIS A 77 10.94 -8.65 -1.56
C HIS A 77 11.99 -8.25 -0.54
N ASP A 78 11.58 -8.03 0.72
CA ASP A 78 12.46 -7.54 1.75
C ASP A 78 11.87 -7.78 3.15
N ARG A 79 12.68 -7.57 4.15
CA ARG A 79 12.27 -7.53 5.55
C ARG A 79 12.87 -6.27 6.14
N ARG A 80 12.04 -5.37 6.66
CA ARG A 80 12.47 -4.05 7.13
C ARG A 80 12.00 -3.75 8.53
N ARG A 81 12.79 -2.98 9.22
CA ARG A 81 12.42 -2.42 10.51
C ARG A 81 11.68 -1.11 10.26
N VAL A 82 10.46 -1.01 10.78
CA VAL A 82 9.58 0.14 10.58
C VAL A 82 9.25 0.76 11.93
N THR A 83 9.30 2.09 11.99
CA THR A 83 8.88 2.83 13.18
C THR A 83 7.45 3.32 12.96
N SER A 84 6.53 2.91 13.83
CA SER A 84 5.15 3.36 13.79
C SER A 84 5.00 4.78 14.34
N SER A 85 3.82 5.37 14.15
CA SER A 85 3.51 6.74 14.61
C SER A 85 3.66 6.91 16.12
N ASN A 86 3.52 5.83 16.90
CA ASN A 86 3.69 5.87 18.36
C ASN A 86 5.13 5.57 18.81
N GLY A 87 6.09 5.54 17.87
CA GLY A 87 7.49 5.28 18.16
C GLY A 87 7.88 3.81 18.29
N HIS A 88 6.95 2.88 18.13
CA HIS A 88 7.22 1.45 18.17
C HIS A 88 7.99 1.01 16.93
N LYS A 89 9.03 0.21 17.14
CA LYS A 89 9.82 -0.38 16.05
C LYS A 89 9.44 -1.85 15.92
N GLU A 90 9.12 -2.28 14.71
CA GLU A 90 8.81 -3.68 14.43
C GLU A 90 9.40 -4.10 13.08
N TRP A 91 9.66 -5.39 12.95
CA TRP A 91 10.06 -5.98 11.68
C TRP A 91 8.82 -6.27 10.84
N ARG A 92 8.87 -5.88 9.57
CA ARG A 92 7.79 -6.15 8.60
C ARG A 92 8.34 -6.77 7.36
N TYR A 93 7.57 -7.70 6.81
CA TYR A 93 7.85 -8.24 5.49
C TYR A 93 7.36 -7.26 4.44
N VAL A 94 8.08 -7.20 3.33
CA VAL A 94 7.80 -6.26 2.24
C VAL A 94 7.58 -7.04 0.97
N ILE A 95 6.50 -6.72 0.27
CA ILE A 95 6.23 -7.22 -1.08
C ILE A 95 6.36 -6.07 -2.06
N ARG A 96 6.56 -6.41 -3.33
CA ARG A 96 6.58 -5.46 -4.43
C ARG A 96 5.53 -5.89 -5.43
N THR A 97 4.62 -4.99 -5.77
CA THR A 97 3.46 -5.34 -6.59
C THR A 97 3.03 -4.16 -7.47
N PRO A 98 2.46 -4.43 -8.66
CA PRO A 98 1.83 -3.38 -9.45
C PRO A 98 0.62 -2.79 -8.72
N LEU A 99 0.40 -1.50 -8.93
CA LEU A 99 -0.74 -0.77 -8.41
C LEU A 99 -1.25 0.15 -9.51
N GLN A 100 -2.58 0.19 -9.65
CA GLN A 100 -3.25 1.09 -10.59
C GLN A 100 -4.04 2.14 -9.82
N LEU A 101 -3.82 3.40 -10.16
CA LEU A 101 -4.56 4.53 -9.62
C LEU A 101 -5.02 5.38 -10.81
N GLY A 102 -6.32 5.28 -11.15
CA GLY A 102 -6.83 5.87 -12.37
C GLY A 102 -6.15 5.26 -13.59
N LYS A 103 -5.55 6.10 -14.43
CA LYS A 103 -4.78 5.65 -15.60
C LYS A 103 -3.31 5.41 -15.28
N LEU A 104 -2.89 5.72 -14.07
CA LEU A 104 -1.51 5.59 -13.65
C LEU A 104 -1.24 4.17 -13.16
N GLU A 105 -0.18 3.56 -13.70
CA GLU A 105 0.33 2.28 -13.22
C GLU A 105 1.70 2.49 -12.60
N MET A 106 1.94 1.86 -11.46
CA MET A 106 3.23 1.96 -10.78
C MET A 106 3.54 0.67 -10.03
N MET A 107 4.83 0.39 -9.86
CA MET A 107 5.29 -0.64 -8.92
C MET A 107 5.43 0.01 -7.56
N VAL A 108 4.86 -0.64 -6.55
CA VAL A 108 4.95 -0.15 -5.17
C VAL A 108 5.50 -1.23 -4.26
N GLU A 109 6.18 -0.79 -3.22
CA GLU A 109 6.58 -1.63 -2.10
C GLU A 109 5.55 -1.46 -1.00
N LEU A 110 5.03 -2.56 -0.51
CA LEU A 110 4.04 -2.57 0.57
C LEU A 110 4.61 -3.34 1.75
N THR A 111 4.65 -2.72 2.92
CA THR A 111 4.92 -3.45 4.16
C THR A 111 3.65 -4.14 4.60
N LEU A 112 3.78 -5.38 5.08
CA LEU A 112 2.64 -6.19 5.52
C LEU A 112 2.49 -6.08 7.03
N THR A 113 1.34 -5.67 7.50
CA THR A 113 1.07 -5.52 8.93
C THR A 113 -0.42 -5.63 9.20
N ASP A 114 -0.78 -6.05 10.40
CA ASP A 114 -2.18 -6.13 10.80
C ASP A 114 -2.72 -4.72 11.04
N ARG A 115 -3.66 -4.31 10.21
CA ARG A 115 -4.31 -3.00 10.27
C ARG A 115 -5.80 -3.11 10.60
N ARG A 116 -6.24 -4.26 11.17
CA ARG A 116 -7.68 -4.49 11.43
C ARG A 116 -8.32 -3.42 12.32
N ASN A 117 -7.54 -2.79 13.19
CA ASN A 117 -8.00 -1.71 14.06
C ASN A 117 -7.81 -0.33 13.45
N MET A 118 -7.39 -0.26 12.19
CA MET A 118 -7.22 0.98 11.45
C MET A 118 -8.40 1.18 10.50
N ARG A 119 -8.69 2.43 10.20
CA ARG A 119 -9.81 2.78 9.31
C ARG A 119 -9.62 2.30 7.87
N HIS A 120 -8.38 2.30 7.39
CA HIS A 120 -8.07 1.94 6.00
C HIS A 120 -7.15 0.74 5.95
N PRO A 121 -7.44 -0.25 5.08
CA PRO A 121 -6.59 -1.43 4.93
C PRO A 121 -5.28 -1.12 4.20
N MET A 122 -5.19 0.01 3.52
CA MET A 122 -3.97 0.42 2.82
C MET A 122 -3.63 1.86 3.11
N LEU A 123 -2.32 2.12 3.13
CA LEU A 123 -1.75 3.44 3.26
C LEU A 123 -0.66 3.59 2.21
N LEU A 124 -0.69 4.69 1.47
CA LEU A 124 0.38 5.04 0.53
C LEU A 124 1.23 6.15 1.13
N GLY A 125 2.51 5.88 1.27
CA GLY A 125 3.50 6.79 1.84
C GLY A 125 4.31 7.53 0.79
N ARG A 126 5.23 8.39 1.25
CA ARG A 126 5.99 9.31 0.38
C ARG A 126 6.77 8.62 -0.74
N ARG A 127 7.30 7.40 -0.53
CA ARG A 127 8.04 6.70 -1.58
C ARG A 127 7.18 6.40 -2.80
N ALA A 128 5.92 6.01 -2.60
CA ALA A 128 4.98 5.79 -3.68
C ALA A 128 4.48 7.11 -4.29
N LEU A 129 4.40 8.17 -3.48
CA LEU A 129 3.77 9.44 -3.84
C LEU A 129 4.73 10.47 -4.47
N ARG A 130 6.01 10.19 -4.52
CA ARG A 130 7.06 11.20 -4.77
C ARG A 130 6.94 11.97 -6.08
N ARG A 131 6.22 11.45 -7.07
CA ARG A 131 5.99 12.15 -8.34
C ARG A 131 4.54 12.55 -8.54
N LEU A 132 3.78 12.55 -7.46
CA LEU A 132 2.38 12.93 -7.43
C LEU A 132 2.21 14.19 -6.60
N LEU A 133 1.16 14.94 -6.89
CA LEU A 133 0.72 16.04 -6.03
C LEU A 133 -0.50 15.59 -5.24
N VAL A 134 -0.54 15.94 -3.97
CA VAL A 134 -1.65 15.61 -3.09
C VAL A 134 -2.48 16.85 -2.80
N ALA A 135 -3.77 16.78 -3.14
CA ALA A 135 -4.75 17.80 -2.81
C ALA A 135 -5.51 17.37 -1.54
N PRO A 136 -5.15 17.85 -0.36
CA PRO A 136 -5.71 17.34 0.89
C PRO A 136 -7.18 17.71 1.11
N GLY A 137 -7.71 18.67 0.37
CA GLY A 137 -9.09 19.10 0.49
C GLY A 137 -10.12 18.21 -0.21
N VAL A 138 -9.69 17.20 -0.97
CA VAL A 138 -10.58 16.37 -1.79
C VAL A 138 -10.28 14.89 -1.63
N THR A 139 -11.23 14.06 -2.07
CA THR A 139 -11.09 12.61 -2.09
C THR A 139 -11.54 12.06 -3.45
N PHE A 140 -11.02 10.90 -3.82
CA PHE A 140 -11.50 10.11 -4.96
C PHE A 140 -11.53 10.89 -6.28
N LEU A 141 -10.40 11.52 -6.62
CA LEU A 141 -10.27 12.22 -7.90
C LEU A 141 -10.21 11.27 -9.10
N HIS A 142 -9.85 9.99 -8.87
CA HIS A 142 -9.65 8.99 -9.91
C HIS A 142 -10.66 7.86 -9.87
N GLY A 143 -11.81 8.07 -9.28
CA GLY A 143 -12.92 7.12 -9.25
C GLY A 143 -13.53 6.99 -7.86
N GLU A 144 -14.85 6.93 -7.85
CA GLU A 144 -15.61 6.78 -6.60
C GLU A 144 -15.48 5.36 -6.06
N PRO A 145 -15.59 5.19 -4.74
CA PRO A 145 -15.59 3.86 -4.13
C PRO A 145 -16.79 3.02 -4.51
#